data_1bf815e65ad215127cd051f0df18f0a2
#
_entry.id   1bf815e65ad215127cd051f0df18f0a2
#
_cell.length_a   1.000
_cell.length_b   1.000
_cell.length_c   1.000
_cell.angle_alpha   90.00
_cell.angle_beta   90.00
_cell.angle_gamma   90.00
#
_symmetry.space_group_name_H-M   'P 1'
#
loop_
_entity.id
_entity.type
_entity.pdbx_description
1 polymer ?
#
loop_
_entity_poly.entity_id
_entity_poly.type
_entity_poly.pdbx_seq_one_letter_code
_entity_poly.pdbx_strand_id
1 'polypeptide(L)'
;MVIRVVDLPHGRAGALVLRRLADLRVLRHPGLVTVREVVSLPEHRAGVIMDLVDGAGLDVVLGARGRLNVSSLATLLDVLGSALAYLHEHGATHGDVSSGNVLVTADGHPVLVDLLGSVMETGTQEYAAPERLAGAPPSATGDVYALARLLTECSGQGGTASRRLAGILTDALAEEPANRPTARDLAARAPQLGQASPIELPDGAR
;
A
#
# COMPACT_ATOMS: atom_id res chain seq x y z
N MET A 1 20.18 -2.14 -1.48
CA MET A 1 19.56 -1.83 -0.17
C MET A 1 19.30 -0.34 -0.06
N VAL A 2 18.23 0.04 0.61
CA VAL A 2 17.84 1.44 0.89
C VAL A 2 17.77 1.61 2.40
N ILE A 3 18.21 2.76 2.89
CA ILE A 3 18.03 3.15 4.30
C ILE A 3 17.11 4.35 4.38
N ARG A 4 16.06 4.25 5.21
CA ARG A 4 15.21 5.38 5.57
C ARG A 4 15.47 5.77 7.00
N VAL A 5 15.79 7.03 7.21
CA VAL A 5 16.01 7.59 8.56
C VAL A 5 14.70 8.25 9.02
N VAL A 6 14.29 7.92 10.24
CA VAL A 6 13.07 8.44 10.86
C VAL A 6 13.39 9.03 12.23
N ASP A 7 12.75 10.14 12.57
CA ASP A 7 12.83 10.74 13.90
C ASP A 7 11.94 9.96 14.87
N LEU A 8 12.46 9.72 16.06
CA LEU A 8 11.74 9.02 17.13
C LEU A 8 11.25 10.00 18.19
N PRO A 9 10.02 9.86 18.67
CA PRO A 9 9.58 10.58 19.86
C PRO A 9 10.48 10.31 21.05
N HIS A 10 10.55 11.24 22.00
CA HIS A 10 11.33 11.06 23.22
C HIS A 10 10.69 10.04 24.18
N GLY A 11 11.53 9.39 24.99
CA GLY A 11 11.10 8.53 26.09
C GLY A 11 10.35 7.25 25.65
N ARG A 12 9.28 6.90 26.39
CA ARG A 12 8.52 5.64 26.15
C ARG A 12 7.88 5.56 24.78
N ALA A 13 7.44 6.69 24.22
CA ALA A 13 6.83 6.72 22.89
C ALA A 13 7.84 6.30 21.81
N GLY A 14 9.08 6.82 21.86
CA GLY A 14 10.13 6.43 20.91
C GLY A 14 10.53 4.95 21.03
N ALA A 15 10.60 4.43 22.25
CA ALA A 15 10.85 3.01 22.47
C ALA A 15 9.75 2.11 21.87
N LEU A 16 8.49 2.55 21.95
CA LEU A 16 7.36 1.85 21.34
C LEU A 16 7.43 1.87 19.81
N VAL A 17 7.75 3.04 19.23
CA VAL A 17 7.96 3.18 17.77
C VAL A 17 9.09 2.25 17.32
N LEU A 18 10.23 2.28 17.99
CA LEU A 18 11.37 1.43 17.63
C LEU A 18 11.02 -0.06 17.69
N ARG A 19 10.21 -0.49 18.67
CA ARG A 19 9.71 -1.85 18.76
C ARG A 19 8.82 -2.20 17.56
N ARG A 20 7.86 -1.35 17.23
CA ARG A 20 6.98 -1.55 16.06
C ARG A 20 7.78 -1.64 14.76
N LEU A 21 8.80 -0.80 14.59
CA LEU A 21 9.70 -0.88 13.44
C LEU A 21 10.45 -2.23 13.41
N ALA A 22 10.93 -2.70 14.57
CA ALA A 22 11.61 -3.99 14.67
C ALA A 22 10.69 -5.17 14.33
N ASP A 23 9.39 -5.09 14.64
CA ASP A 23 8.40 -6.11 14.31
C ASP A 23 8.19 -6.24 12.79
N LEU A 24 8.44 -5.20 11.99
CA LEU A 24 8.40 -5.28 10.52
C LEU A 24 9.46 -6.21 9.93
N ARG A 25 10.53 -6.50 10.66
CA ARG A 25 11.65 -7.34 10.19
C ARG A 25 11.27 -8.80 9.94
N VAL A 26 10.20 -9.29 10.54
CA VAL A 26 9.76 -10.69 10.37
C VAL A 26 8.78 -10.85 9.22
N LEU A 27 8.22 -9.75 8.71
CA LEU A 27 7.24 -9.79 7.65
C LEU A 27 7.89 -10.17 6.30
N ARG A 28 7.29 -11.12 5.61
CA ARG A 28 7.74 -11.60 4.29
C ARG A 28 6.54 -11.86 3.41
N HIS A 29 6.37 -11.04 2.39
CA HIS A 29 5.33 -11.21 1.37
C HIS A 29 5.83 -10.65 0.04
N PRO A 30 5.59 -11.30 -1.12
CA PRO A 30 6.11 -10.84 -2.41
C PRO A 30 5.61 -9.43 -2.79
N GLY A 31 4.41 -9.04 -2.38
CA GLY A 31 3.86 -7.70 -2.58
C GLY A 31 4.27 -6.66 -1.53
N LEU A 32 5.24 -6.95 -0.65
CA LEU A 32 5.76 -6.03 0.38
C LEU A 32 7.27 -5.89 0.28
N VAL A 33 7.77 -4.68 0.48
CA VAL A 33 9.20 -4.48 0.66
C VAL A 33 9.70 -5.20 1.91
N THR A 34 10.84 -5.87 1.80
CA THR A 34 11.45 -6.57 2.94
C THR A 34 12.24 -5.59 3.80
N VAL A 35 11.88 -5.46 5.07
CA VAL A 35 12.70 -4.81 6.09
C VAL A 35 13.78 -5.79 6.56
N ARG A 36 15.05 -5.44 6.41
CA ARG A 36 16.20 -6.26 6.78
C ARG A 36 16.64 -6.00 8.20
N GLU A 37 16.76 -4.74 8.55
CA GLU A 37 17.29 -4.33 9.84
C GLU A 37 16.71 -2.99 10.29
N VAL A 38 16.64 -2.78 11.60
CA VAL A 38 16.33 -1.49 12.20
C VAL A 38 17.44 -1.17 13.19
N VAL A 39 18.10 -0.04 12.97
CA VAL A 39 19.24 0.40 13.79
C VAL A 39 18.89 1.70 14.52
N SER A 40 19.31 1.79 15.77
CA SER A 40 19.23 3.05 16.51
C SER A 40 20.36 3.99 16.05
N LEU A 41 19.99 5.24 15.80
CA LEU A 41 20.92 6.30 15.41
C LEU A 41 20.97 7.37 16.51
N PRO A 42 22.03 8.20 16.55
CA PRO A 42 22.09 9.38 17.43
C PRO A 42 20.90 10.31 17.23
N GLU A 43 20.68 11.21 18.20
CA GLU A 43 19.66 12.28 18.14
C GLU A 43 18.21 11.75 18.01
N HIS A 44 17.88 10.66 18.72
CA HIS A 44 16.55 10.06 18.70
C HIS A 44 16.06 9.69 17.31
N ARG A 45 16.93 9.07 16.50
CA ARG A 45 16.58 8.59 15.16
C ARG A 45 16.71 7.07 15.05
N ALA A 46 16.02 6.51 14.09
CA ALA A 46 16.21 5.11 13.68
C ALA A 46 16.48 5.04 12.17
N GLY A 47 17.35 4.11 11.78
CA GLY A 47 17.56 3.72 10.38
C GLY A 47 16.79 2.44 10.09
N VAL A 48 15.89 2.45 9.12
CA VAL A 48 15.19 1.28 8.62
C VAL A 48 15.85 0.85 7.32
N ILE A 49 16.50 -0.29 7.34
CA ILE A 49 17.22 -0.85 6.19
C ILE A 49 16.30 -1.83 5.48
N MET A 50 16.05 -1.58 4.19
CA MET A 50 15.13 -2.34 3.36
C MET A 50 15.81 -2.84 2.09
N ASP A 51 15.23 -3.85 1.46
CA ASP A 51 15.63 -4.25 0.11
C ASP A 51 15.36 -3.11 -0.87
N LEU A 52 16.25 -2.95 -1.83
CA LEU A 52 16.01 -2.10 -2.99
C LEU A 52 15.02 -2.85 -3.90
N VAL A 53 13.88 -2.24 -4.16
CA VAL A 53 12.95 -2.68 -5.20
C VAL A 53 13.36 -1.97 -6.49
N ASP A 54 13.84 -2.74 -7.47
CA ASP A 54 14.17 -2.22 -8.78
C ASP A 54 12.89 -2.13 -9.64
N GLY A 55 12.40 -0.92 -9.85
CA GLY A 55 11.13 -0.67 -10.51
C GLY A 55 10.78 0.81 -10.60
N ALA A 56 9.67 1.10 -11.23
CA ALA A 56 9.12 2.44 -11.36
C ALA A 56 7.98 2.68 -10.36
N GLY A 57 7.85 3.88 -9.83
CA GLY A 57 6.69 4.28 -9.05
C GLY A 57 5.39 4.13 -9.84
N LEU A 58 4.33 3.65 -9.21
CA LEU A 58 3.03 3.52 -9.86
C LEU A 58 2.49 4.89 -10.29
N ASP A 59 2.77 5.94 -9.53
CA ASP A 59 2.49 7.34 -9.90
C ASP A 59 3.17 7.74 -11.22
N VAL A 60 4.42 7.33 -11.43
CA VAL A 60 5.16 7.55 -12.69
C VAL A 60 4.52 6.76 -13.83
N VAL A 61 4.15 5.51 -13.58
CA VAL A 61 3.44 4.67 -14.58
C VAL A 61 2.11 5.31 -14.99
N LEU A 62 1.33 5.80 -14.01
CA LEU A 62 0.06 6.48 -14.27
C LEU A 62 0.26 7.81 -14.99
N GLY A 63 1.28 8.58 -14.63
CA GLY A 63 1.62 9.83 -15.30
C GLY A 63 1.94 9.64 -16.78
N ALA A 64 2.59 8.53 -17.15
CA ALA A 64 2.94 8.20 -18.52
C ALA A 64 1.81 7.55 -19.33
N ARG A 65 0.96 6.71 -18.69
CA ARG A 65 -0.08 5.92 -19.35
C ARG A 65 -1.50 6.43 -19.14
N GLY A 66 -1.71 7.27 -18.13
CA GLY A 66 -3.01 7.83 -17.74
C GLY A 66 -3.90 6.85 -16.96
N ARG A 67 -3.88 5.55 -17.28
CA ARG A 67 -4.68 4.51 -16.61
C ARG A 67 -4.15 3.11 -16.88
N LEU A 68 -4.52 2.18 -16.01
CA LEU A 68 -4.24 0.75 -16.20
C LEU A 68 -5.38 0.04 -16.93
N ASN A 69 -5.04 -1.03 -17.65
CA ASN A 69 -6.03 -1.95 -18.22
C ASN A 69 -6.63 -2.87 -17.12
N VAL A 70 -7.71 -3.57 -17.47
CA VAL A 70 -8.46 -4.42 -16.51
C VAL A 70 -7.59 -5.54 -15.92
N SER A 71 -6.73 -6.15 -16.74
CA SER A 71 -5.86 -7.25 -16.30
C SER A 71 -4.78 -6.78 -15.32
N SER A 72 -4.22 -5.58 -15.55
CA SER A 72 -3.28 -4.93 -14.62
C SER A 72 -3.97 -4.47 -13.32
N LEU A 73 -5.24 -4.01 -13.39
CA LEU A 73 -6.04 -3.73 -12.20
C LEU A 73 -6.34 -4.99 -11.38
N ALA A 74 -6.57 -6.14 -12.05
CA ALA A 74 -6.72 -7.42 -11.36
C ALA A 74 -5.43 -7.81 -10.62
N THR A 75 -4.27 -7.64 -11.26
CA THR A 75 -2.96 -7.88 -10.61
C THR A 75 -2.76 -6.96 -9.41
N LEU A 76 -3.07 -5.67 -9.56
CA LEU A 76 -2.90 -4.70 -8.48
C LEU A 76 -3.79 -5.04 -7.28
N LEU A 77 -5.07 -5.37 -7.53
CA LEU A 77 -6.01 -5.77 -6.49
C LEU A 77 -5.58 -7.06 -5.79
N ASP A 78 -5.18 -8.08 -6.53
CA ASP A 78 -4.76 -9.38 -5.98
C ASP A 78 -3.50 -9.24 -5.12
N VAL A 79 -2.44 -8.66 -5.67
CA VAL A 79 -1.14 -8.58 -5.02
C VAL A 79 -1.16 -7.63 -3.82
N LEU A 80 -1.69 -6.40 -3.99
CA LEU A 80 -1.72 -5.43 -2.87
C LEU A 80 -2.76 -5.83 -1.83
N GLY A 81 -3.91 -6.37 -2.24
CA GLY A 81 -4.92 -6.85 -1.31
C GLY A 81 -4.41 -8.03 -0.46
N SER A 82 -3.68 -8.99 -1.07
CA SER A 82 -3.05 -10.09 -0.32
C SER A 82 -1.92 -9.60 0.59
N ALA A 83 -1.15 -8.61 0.15
CA ALA A 83 -0.11 -7.98 0.96
C ALA A 83 -0.67 -7.29 2.21
N LEU A 84 -1.76 -6.54 2.05
CA LEU A 84 -2.46 -5.90 3.17
C LEU A 84 -3.11 -6.95 4.09
N ALA A 85 -3.73 -7.99 3.53
CA ALA A 85 -4.28 -9.08 4.33
C ALA A 85 -3.21 -9.74 5.19
N TYR A 86 -2.03 -9.99 4.62
CA TYR A 86 -0.88 -10.52 5.34
C TYR A 86 -0.43 -9.58 6.48
N LEU A 87 -0.32 -8.27 6.24
CA LEU A 87 0.01 -7.30 7.29
C LEU A 87 -1.01 -7.33 8.43
N HIS A 88 -2.30 -7.30 8.10
CA HIS A 88 -3.39 -7.27 9.08
C HIS A 88 -3.42 -8.53 9.96
N GLU A 89 -3.15 -9.70 9.39
CA GLU A 89 -3.04 -10.98 10.12
C GLU A 89 -1.86 -11.01 11.09
N HIS A 90 -0.81 -10.22 10.82
CA HIS A 90 0.33 -10.07 11.72
C HIS A 90 0.18 -8.87 12.66
N GLY A 91 -1.02 -8.30 12.78
CA GLY A 91 -1.31 -7.19 13.68
C GLY A 91 -0.69 -5.85 13.26
N ALA A 92 -0.27 -5.74 12.00
CA ALA A 92 0.28 -4.52 11.41
C ALA A 92 -0.70 -3.90 10.40
N THR A 93 -0.57 -2.59 10.18
CA THR A 93 -1.26 -1.85 9.13
C THR A 93 -0.25 -1.08 8.31
N HIS A 94 -0.57 -0.74 7.07
CA HIS A 94 0.29 0.09 6.24
C HIS A 94 0.16 1.58 6.61
N GLY A 95 -1.05 2.10 6.62
CA GLY A 95 -1.39 3.47 7.04
C GLY A 95 -1.16 4.56 6.00
N ASP A 96 -0.52 4.24 4.83
CA ASP A 96 -0.29 5.18 3.73
C ASP A 96 -0.27 4.47 2.36
N VAL A 97 -1.34 3.76 2.04
CA VAL A 97 -1.49 3.12 0.71
C VAL A 97 -1.80 4.20 -0.32
N SER A 98 -0.86 4.43 -1.25
CA SER A 98 -0.95 5.46 -2.30
C SER A 98 -0.16 5.04 -3.54
N SER A 99 -0.36 5.69 -4.68
CA SER A 99 0.41 5.42 -5.90
C SER A 99 1.90 5.70 -5.76
N GLY A 100 2.30 6.66 -4.93
CA GLY A 100 3.69 6.96 -4.61
C GLY A 100 4.39 5.89 -3.76
N ASN A 101 3.61 5.06 -3.05
CA ASN A 101 4.12 3.99 -2.19
C ASN A 101 3.99 2.58 -2.81
N VAL A 102 3.72 2.51 -4.12
CA VAL A 102 3.74 1.26 -4.89
C VAL A 102 4.81 1.35 -5.96
N LEU A 103 5.76 0.41 -5.96
CA LEU A 103 6.73 0.23 -7.04
C LEU A 103 6.31 -0.93 -7.92
N VAL A 104 6.42 -0.75 -9.23
CA VAL A 104 6.18 -1.81 -10.22
C VAL A 104 7.53 -2.26 -10.74
N THR A 105 7.88 -3.52 -10.50
CA THR A 105 9.15 -4.12 -10.92
C THR A 105 9.21 -4.32 -12.44
N ALA A 106 10.39 -4.61 -12.99
CA ALA A 106 10.59 -4.77 -14.42
C ALA A 106 9.75 -5.90 -15.05
N ASP A 107 9.35 -6.90 -14.25
CA ASP A 107 8.44 -7.98 -14.64
C ASP A 107 6.96 -7.65 -14.41
N GLY A 108 6.65 -6.42 -14.03
CA GLY A 108 5.29 -5.92 -13.86
C GLY A 108 4.61 -6.31 -12.55
N HIS A 109 5.40 -6.71 -11.53
CA HIS A 109 4.88 -7.08 -10.21
C HIS A 109 4.81 -5.84 -9.29
N PRO A 110 3.64 -5.51 -8.68
CA PRO A 110 3.54 -4.39 -7.76
C PRO A 110 4.05 -4.77 -6.37
N VAL A 111 4.84 -3.88 -5.78
CA VAL A 111 5.39 -4.02 -4.42
C VAL A 111 5.02 -2.78 -3.61
N LEU A 112 4.34 -2.98 -2.49
CA LEU A 112 4.01 -1.93 -1.55
C LEU A 112 5.25 -1.62 -0.69
N VAL A 113 5.68 -0.37 -0.73
CA VAL A 113 6.85 0.14 -0.01
C VAL A 113 6.42 1.12 1.08
N ASP A 114 7.37 1.55 1.90
CA ASP A 114 7.12 2.52 2.98
C ASP A 114 6.13 2.06 4.06
N LEU A 115 6.46 0.94 4.71
CA LEU A 115 5.68 0.37 5.82
C LEU A 115 5.68 1.26 7.11
N LEU A 116 6.07 2.52 6.98
CA LEU A 116 6.24 3.43 8.12
C LEU A 116 5.02 4.32 8.37
N GLY A 117 4.08 4.38 7.44
CA GLY A 117 2.88 5.24 7.52
C GLY A 117 2.07 5.04 8.81
N SER A 118 1.89 3.78 9.23
CA SER A 118 1.18 3.44 10.48
C SER A 118 1.98 3.77 11.74
N VAL A 119 3.31 3.80 11.64
CA VAL A 119 4.20 4.05 12.78
C VAL A 119 4.40 5.55 13.00
N MET A 120 4.50 6.31 11.91
CA MET A 120 4.76 7.76 11.91
C MET A 120 3.46 8.59 11.90
N GLU A 121 2.29 7.93 11.84
CA GLU A 121 0.97 8.58 11.77
C GLU A 121 0.82 9.57 10.59
N THR A 122 1.65 9.40 9.57
CA THR A 122 1.59 10.13 8.31
C THR A 122 0.70 9.41 7.31
N GLY A 123 0.22 10.09 6.29
CA GLY A 123 -0.56 9.48 5.21
C GLY A 123 -0.92 10.49 4.14
N THR A 124 -1.18 10.00 2.94
CA THR A 124 -1.55 10.81 1.78
C THR A 124 -3.05 11.08 1.81
N GLN A 125 -3.44 12.35 1.99
CA GLN A 125 -4.83 12.76 2.22
C GLN A 125 -5.81 12.31 1.13
N GLU A 126 -5.36 12.23 -0.13
CA GLU A 126 -6.19 11.85 -1.29
C GLU A 126 -6.72 10.41 -1.20
N TYR A 127 -6.01 9.53 -0.48
CA TYR A 127 -6.40 8.12 -0.28
C TYR A 127 -6.95 7.86 1.12
N ALA A 128 -6.82 8.83 2.02
CA ALA A 128 -7.19 8.66 3.42
C ALA A 128 -8.69 8.40 3.60
N ALA A 129 -9.02 7.42 4.43
CA ALA A 129 -10.39 7.13 4.82
C ALA A 129 -11.01 8.29 5.64
N PRO A 130 -12.35 8.47 5.62
CA PRO A 130 -13.02 9.57 6.34
C PRO A 130 -12.62 9.66 7.81
N GLU A 131 -12.55 8.52 8.50
CA GLU A 131 -12.15 8.47 9.91
C GLU A 131 -10.68 8.90 10.12
N ARG A 132 -9.79 8.63 9.15
CA ARG A 132 -8.40 9.10 9.18
C ARG A 132 -8.33 10.62 9.04
N LEU A 133 -9.12 11.20 8.14
CA LEU A 133 -9.24 12.65 7.98
C LEU A 133 -9.82 13.31 9.23
N ALA A 134 -10.65 12.58 9.99
CA ALA A 134 -11.17 13.00 11.29
C ALA A 134 -10.18 12.79 12.45
N GLY A 135 -8.96 12.31 12.20
CA GLY A 135 -7.90 12.14 13.19
C GLY A 135 -7.82 10.76 13.87
N ALA A 136 -8.57 9.76 13.38
CA ALA A 136 -8.41 8.40 13.88
C ALA A 136 -7.04 7.81 13.52
N PRO A 137 -6.48 6.89 14.34
CA PRO A 137 -5.22 6.21 14.02
C PRO A 137 -5.34 5.33 12.77
N PRO A 138 -4.21 4.94 12.14
CA PRO A 138 -4.20 3.95 11.06
C PRO A 138 -4.89 2.64 11.46
N SER A 139 -5.64 2.05 10.53
CA SER A 139 -6.42 0.84 10.77
C SER A 139 -6.45 -0.06 9.54
N ALA A 140 -6.73 -1.36 9.73
CA ALA A 140 -6.89 -2.31 8.63
C ALA A 140 -8.02 -1.91 7.67
N THR A 141 -9.13 -1.38 8.21
CA THR A 141 -10.25 -0.89 7.40
C THR A 141 -9.90 0.41 6.64
N GLY A 142 -9.01 1.23 7.21
CA GLY A 142 -8.45 2.41 6.55
C GLY A 142 -7.55 2.03 5.36
N ASP A 143 -6.73 0.99 5.48
CA ASP A 143 -5.90 0.46 4.39
C ASP A 143 -6.78 -0.08 3.24
N VAL A 144 -7.89 -0.77 3.56
CA VAL A 144 -8.85 -1.26 2.56
C VAL A 144 -9.48 -0.11 1.77
N TYR A 145 -9.89 0.96 2.45
CA TYR A 145 -10.41 2.16 1.80
C TYR A 145 -9.36 2.79 0.90
N ALA A 146 -8.12 2.95 1.39
CA ALA A 146 -7.03 3.55 0.62
C ALA A 146 -6.67 2.72 -0.62
N LEU A 147 -6.66 1.38 -0.52
CA LEU A 147 -6.48 0.49 -1.67
C LEU A 147 -7.61 0.67 -2.70
N ALA A 148 -8.86 0.78 -2.26
CA ALA A 148 -9.99 1.01 -3.15
C ALA A 148 -9.91 2.38 -3.85
N ARG A 149 -9.45 3.43 -3.16
CA ARG A 149 -9.17 4.76 -3.73
C ARG A 149 -8.07 4.68 -4.79
N LEU A 150 -6.96 4.01 -4.48
CA LEU A 150 -5.84 3.78 -5.40
C LEU A 150 -6.30 3.07 -6.69
N LEU A 151 -7.06 1.99 -6.56
CA LEU A 151 -7.59 1.24 -7.71
C LEU A 151 -8.53 2.10 -8.56
N THR A 152 -9.33 2.96 -7.92
CA THR A 152 -10.23 3.89 -8.62
C THR A 152 -9.43 4.89 -9.46
N GLU A 153 -8.36 5.48 -8.88
CA GLU A 153 -7.43 6.34 -9.61
C GLU A 153 -6.81 5.59 -10.81
N CYS A 154 -6.26 4.40 -10.57
CA CYS A 154 -5.61 3.59 -11.62
C CYS A 154 -6.54 3.22 -12.77
N SER A 155 -7.85 3.10 -12.55
CA SER A 155 -8.83 2.77 -13.58
C SER A 155 -9.17 3.95 -14.50
N GLY A 156 -8.90 5.17 -14.07
CA GLY A 156 -9.36 6.40 -14.72
C GLY A 156 -10.89 6.54 -14.67
N GLN A 157 -11.41 7.53 -15.39
CA GLN A 157 -12.85 7.78 -15.47
C GLN A 157 -13.45 7.19 -16.75
N GLY A 158 -14.63 6.57 -16.59
CA GLY A 158 -15.43 6.08 -17.72
C GLY A 158 -14.98 4.71 -18.26
N GLY A 159 -15.81 4.13 -19.12
CA GLY A 159 -15.57 2.82 -19.73
C GLY A 159 -16.10 1.64 -18.90
N THR A 160 -16.05 0.46 -19.52
CA THR A 160 -16.58 -0.79 -18.94
C THR A 160 -15.73 -1.27 -17.77
N ALA A 161 -14.41 -1.11 -17.86
CA ALA A 161 -13.46 -1.48 -16.81
C ALA A 161 -13.72 -0.72 -15.51
N SER A 162 -13.84 0.61 -15.60
CA SER A 162 -14.10 1.47 -14.45
C SER A 162 -15.44 1.15 -13.78
N ARG A 163 -16.50 0.91 -14.57
CA ARG A 163 -17.81 0.51 -14.01
C ARG A 163 -17.77 -0.84 -13.30
N ARG A 164 -17.07 -1.82 -13.88
CA ARG A 164 -16.91 -3.16 -13.28
C ARG A 164 -16.15 -3.08 -11.96
N LEU A 165 -15.03 -2.33 -11.96
CA LEU A 165 -14.23 -2.10 -10.77
C LEU A 165 -15.05 -1.37 -9.69
N ALA A 166 -15.80 -0.32 -10.04
CA ALA A 166 -16.64 0.41 -9.09
C ALA A 166 -17.64 -0.52 -8.37
N GLY A 167 -18.24 -1.48 -9.08
CA GLY A 167 -19.11 -2.48 -8.45
C GLY A 167 -18.39 -3.39 -7.45
N ILE A 168 -17.12 -3.73 -7.73
CA ILE A 168 -16.27 -4.56 -6.86
C ILE A 168 -15.84 -3.80 -5.59
N LEU A 169 -15.63 -2.48 -5.70
CA LEU A 169 -15.08 -1.62 -4.65
C LEU A 169 -16.16 -0.90 -3.82
N THR A 170 -17.44 -1.04 -4.13
CA THR A 170 -18.53 -0.25 -3.53
C THR A 170 -18.50 -0.26 -2.00
N ASP A 171 -18.41 -1.43 -1.40
CA ASP A 171 -18.38 -1.58 0.07
C ASP A 171 -17.02 -1.21 0.68
N ALA A 172 -15.92 -1.41 -0.06
CA ALA A 172 -14.59 -0.99 0.39
C ALA A 172 -14.46 0.55 0.53
N LEU A 173 -15.29 1.31 -0.18
CA LEU A 173 -15.38 2.77 -0.11
C LEU A 173 -16.49 3.27 0.84
N ALA A 174 -17.09 2.39 1.64
CA ALA A 174 -18.11 2.79 2.62
C ALA A 174 -17.55 3.83 3.61
N GLU A 175 -18.36 4.82 3.98
CA GLU A 175 -17.99 5.81 4.99
C GLU A 175 -17.75 5.15 6.35
N GLU A 176 -18.65 4.25 6.75
CA GLU A 176 -18.55 3.50 8.00
C GLU A 176 -17.52 2.36 7.87
N PRO A 177 -16.43 2.36 8.67
CA PRO A 177 -15.37 1.34 8.58
C PRO A 177 -15.87 -0.10 8.76
N ALA A 178 -16.90 -0.31 9.59
CA ALA A 178 -17.47 -1.62 9.87
C ALA A 178 -18.18 -2.25 8.66
N ASN A 179 -18.56 -1.45 7.66
CA ASN A 179 -19.20 -1.91 6.43
C ASN A 179 -18.20 -2.32 5.36
N ARG A 180 -16.89 -2.10 5.58
CA ARG A 180 -15.84 -2.45 4.63
C ARG A 180 -15.45 -3.93 4.75
N PRO A 181 -15.13 -4.60 3.62
CA PRO A 181 -14.62 -5.97 3.66
C PRO A 181 -13.24 -6.03 4.31
N THR A 182 -12.78 -7.24 4.64
CA THR A 182 -11.36 -7.43 4.94
C THR A 182 -10.51 -7.29 3.67
N ALA A 183 -9.21 -7.00 3.83
CA ALA A 183 -8.29 -6.96 2.68
C ALA A 183 -8.24 -8.31 1.95
N ARG A 184 -8.37 -9.43 2.68
CA ARG A 184 -8.44 -10.79 2.11
C ARG A 184 -9.70 -10.98 1.25
N ASP A 185 -10.87 -10.56 1.75
CA ASP A 185 -12.13 -10.66 0.99
C ASP A 185 -12.11 -9.77 -0.24
N LEU A 186 -11.49 -8.59 -0.14
CA LEU A 186 -11.35 -7.68 -1.26
C LEU A 186 -10.40 -8.25 -2.33
N ALA A 187 -9.24 -8.82 -1.94
CA ALA A 187 -8.30 -9.48 -2.85
C ALA A 187 -8.96 -10.66 -3.59
N ALA A 188 -9.79 -11.45 -2.89
CA ALA A 188 -10.51 -12.57 -3.48
C ALA A 188 -11.48 -12.18 -4.61
N ARG A 189 -11.78 -10.89 -4.76
CA ARG A 189 -12.61 -10.37 -5.86
C ARG A 189 -11.82 -10.08 -7.15
N ALA A 190 -10.49 -10.14 -7.13
CA ALA A 190 -9.64 -9.84 -8.29
C ALA A 190 -10.01 -10.68 -9.54
N PRO A 191 -10.33 -11.98 -9.46
CA PRO A 191 -10.78 -12.76 -10.63
C PRO A 191 -12.06 -12.24 -11.30
N GLN A 192 -12.87 -11.47 -10.59
CA GLN A 192 -14.06 -10.84 -11.17
C GLN A 192 -13.69 -9.75 -12.20
N LEU A 193 -12.49 -9.18 -12.15
CA LEU A 193 -11.97 -8.26 -13.18
C LEU A 193 -11.53 -9.01 -14.44
N GLY A 194 -11.13 -10.27 -14.32
CA GLY A 194 -10.62 -11.11 -15.39
C GLY A 194 -9.27 -11.72 -15.04
N GLN A 195 -8.59 -12.25 -16.06
CA GLN A 195 -7.26 -12.82 -15.86
C GLN A 195 -6.24 -11.69 -15.55
N ALA A 196 -5.49 -11.86 -14.47
CA ALA A 196 -4.40 -10.97 -14.11
C ALA A 196 -3.26 -11.04 -15.14
N SER A 197 -2.62 -9.90 -15.41
CA SER A 197 -1.41 -9.81 -16.23
C SER A 197 -0.44 -8.81 -15.62
N PRO A 198 0.88 -8.95 -15.89
CA PRO A 198 1.88 -7.99 -15.45
C PRO A 198 1.50 -6.55 -15.81
N ILE A 199 1.84 -5.63 -14.92
CA ILE A 199 1.67 -4.20 -15.18
C ILE A 199 2.80 -3.77 -16.12
N GLU A 200 2.43 -3.28 -17.30
CA GLU A 200 3.43 -2.84 -18.27
C GLU A 200 4.05 -1.51 -17.86
N LEU A 201 5.38 -1.44 -17.82
CA LEU A 201 6.10 -0.21 -17.60
C LEU A 201 6.16 0.64 -18.91
N PRO A 202 6.12 1.97 -18.80
CA PRO A 202 6.40 2.84 -19.92
C PRO A 202 7.86 2.72 -20.37
N ASP A 203 8.12 2.96 -21.66
CA ASP A 203 9.47 2.97 -22.20
C ASP A 203 10.34 4.01 -21.48
N GLY A 204 11.51 3.57 -21.00
CA GLY A 204 12.44 4.43 -20.26
C GLY A 204 12.17 4.59 -18.77
N ALA A 205 11.17 3.92 -18.21
CA ALA A 205 10.87 3.93 -16.75
C ALA A 205 11.68 2.87 -15.96
N ARG A 206 12.96 2.69 -16.32
CA ARG A 206 13.91 1.80 -15.62
C ARG A 206 14.98 2.62 -14.93
#